data_96a0af985ab2f5ce1d247425b4b7603b
#
_entry.id   96a0af985ab2f5ce1d247425b4b7603b
#
_cell.length_a   1.000
_cell.length_b   1.000
_cell.length_c   1.000
_cell.angle_alpha   90.00
_cell.angle_beta   90.00
_cell.angle_gamma   90.00
#
_symmetry.space_group_name_H-M   'P 1'
#
loop_
_entity.id
_entity.type
_entity.pdbx_description
1 polymer ?
#
loop_
_entity_poly.entity_id
_entity_poly.type
_entity_poly.pdbx_seq_one_letter_code
_entity_poly.pdbx_strand_id
1 'polypeptide(L)'
;GHEIRYTYICHVLTKNINLKIMKKNLRNVLVLSLGLITTIASAQWSASSNTWIDNTNSDDRSGFTRSTVTLDMSGVHISGDHYWNTDGTTSQGLYEAYVSSDVMGFGTLTLGRQDLSFGSGVLVSSSNWGANRYTTDGMDFSMSLSGININAGTMGGINTDVNYINASGEFAGVSINALMIDNQDVKSNAYDLGYSMMNGDLNLSYTMADDGYDTEMTRMGVAYNVFENLSVHGHMTQYEGESAVGTVFNAPMSSMSEGLSDGVMPHLANGQEAMSYGLSYDLGDIAFSYTMHNVSETDGDAEVDYTDLSLSYQLNDNCTLGYRSWKIDDTDYTFITVGIGL
;
A
#
# COMPACT_ATOMS: atom_id res chain seq x y z
N GLY A 1 -5.62 68.02 -41.23
CA GLY A 1 -6.83 67.76 -40.37
C GLY A 1 -7.31 66.31 -40.42
N HIS A 2 -6.90 65.56 -41.45
CA HIS A 2 -7.38 64.15 -41.56
C HIS A 2 -6.52 63.12 -40.81
N GLU A 3 -5.23 63.31 -40.65
CA GLU A 3 -4.36 62.35 -39.97
C GLU A 3 -4.59 62.31 -38.44
N ILE A 4 -4.92 63.43 -37.81
CA ILE A 4 -5.16 63.47 -36.36
C ILE A 4 -6.42 62.71 -35.95
N ARG A 5 -7.46 62.65 -36.83
CA ARG A 5 -8.67 61.91 -36.54
C ARG A 5 -8.47 60.40 -36.61
N TYR A 6 -7.65 59.89 -37.51
CA TYR A 6 -7.38 58.46 -37.65
C TYR A 6 -6.59 57.93 -36.43
N THR A 7 -5.59 58.67 -35.98
CA THR A 7 -4.77 58.29 -34.82
C THR A 7 -5.60 58.25 -33.54
N TYR A 8 -6.53 59.19 -33.37
CA TYR A 8 -7.39 59.23 -32.19
C TYR A 8 -8.44 58.07 -32.18
N ILE A 9 -9.01 57.74 -33.31
CA ILE A 9 -9.98 56.63 -33.45
C ILE A 9 -9.27 55.30 -33.23
N CYS A 10 -8.09 55.06 -33.77
CA CYS A 10 -7.31 53.86 -33.52
C CYS A 10 -6.92 53.73 -32.05
N HIS A 11 -6.55 54.81 -31.38
CA HIS A 11 -6.19 54.78 -29.96
C HIS A 11 -7.39 54.51 -29.05
N VAL A 12 -8.57 55.02 -29.35
CA VAL A 12 -9.81 54.75 -28.59
C VAL A 12 -10.31 53.35 -28.86
N LEU A 13 -10.21 52.86 -30.10
CA LEU A 13 -10.60 51.47 -30.42
C LEU A 13 -9.69 50.43 -29.75
N THR A 14 -8.35 50.66 -29.80
CA THR A 14 -7.38 49.75 -29.13
C THR A 14 -7.53 49.78 -27.62
N LYS A 15 -7.80 50.96 -27.03
CA LYS A 15 -8.05 51.08 -25.60
C LYS A 15 -9.34 50.37 -25.17
N ASN A 16 -10.41 50.46 -25.96
CA ASN A 16 -11.68 49.76 -25.67
C ASN A 16 -11.59 48.25 -25.91
N ILE A 17 -10.82 47.80 -26.91
CA ILE A 17 -10.57 46.39 -27.17
C ILE A 17 -9.74 45.77 -26.02
N ASN A 18 -8.67 46.46 -25.58
CA ASN A 18 -7.86 46.02 -24.45
C ASN A 18 -8.63 45.97 -23.14
N LEU A 19 -9.50 46.93 -22.87
CA LEU A 19 -10.39 46.93 -21.72
C LEU A 19 -11.42 45.75 -21.76
N LYS A 20 -11.93 45.40 -22.95
CA LYS A 20 -12.86 44.28 -23.13
C LYS A 20 -12.18 42.93 -22.94
N ILE A 21 -10.96 42.79 -23.45
CA ILE A 21 -10.11 41.59 -23.27
C ILE A 21 -9.70 41.47 -21.81
N MET A 22 -9.29 42.55 -21.16
CA MET A 22 -8.91 42.56 -19.74
C MET A 22 -10.09 42.19 -18.83
N LYS A 23 -11.31 42.70 -19.10
CA LYS A 23 -12.51 42.35 -18.37
C LYS A 23 -12.88 40.86 -18.56
N LYS A 24 -12.70 40.32 -19.78
CA LYS A 24 -12.94 38.89 -20.07
C LYS A 24 -11.96 37.99 -19.33
N ASN A 25 -10.68 38.36 -19.35
CA ASN A 25 -9.63 37.59 -18.66
C ASN A 25 -9.81 37.68 -17.14
N LEU A 26 -10.11 38.88 -16.60
CA LEU A 26 -10.38 39.05 -15.18
C LEU A 26 -11.60 38.23 -14.73
N ARG A 27 -12.68 38.16 -15.52
CA ARG A 27 -13.85 37.34 -15.26
C ARG A 27 -13.48 35.83 -15.28
N ASN A 28 -12.67 35.41 -16.24
CA ASN A 28 -12.25 34.01 -16.33
C ASN A 28 -11.34 33.61 -15.16
N VAL A 29 -10.43 34.49 -14.76
CA VAL A 29 -9.59 34.32 -13.58
C VAL A 29 -10.44 34.28 -12.31
N LEU A 30 -11.44 35.15 -12.20
CA LEU A 30 -12.35 35.21 -11.06
C LEU A 30 -13.21 33.93 -10.97
N VAL A 31 -13.72 33.41 -12.09
CA VAL A 31 -14.48 32.17 -12.16
C VAL A 31 -13.59 30.98 -11.82
N LEU A 32 -12.35 30.97 -12.33
CA LEU A 32 -11.38 29.91 -12.01
C LEU A 32 -10.99 29.93 -10.53
N SER A 33 -10.77 31.13 -9.95
CA SER A 33 -10.44 31.28 -8.54
C SER A 33 -11.61 30.93 -7.61
N LEU A 34 -12.84 31.31 -7.98
CA LEU A 34 -14.03 30.91 -7.25
C LEU A 34 -14.29 29.40 -7.34
N GLY A 35 -14.06 28.79 -8.51
CA GLY A 35 -14.11 27.35 -8.70
C GLY A 35 -13.09 26.61 -7.81
N LEU A 36 -11.86 27.11 -7.77
CA LEU A 36 -10.80 26.58 -6.88
C LEU A 36 -11.16 26.74 -5.39
N ILE A 37 -11.70 27.89 -4.99
CA ILE A 37 -12.09 28.12 -3.59
C ILE A 37 -13.24 27.21 -3.17
N THR A 38 -14.21 26.94 -4.04
CA THR A 38 -15.32 26.02 -3.74
C THR A 38 -14.88 24.57 -3.69
N THR A 39 -13.91 24.16 -4.51
CA THR A 39 -13.33 22.79 -4.45
C THR A 39 -12.50 22.61 -3.16
N ILE A 40 -11.72 23.60 -2.76
CA ILE A 40 -10.96 23.56 -1.50
C ILE A 40 -11.92 23.54 -0.29
N ALA A 41 -13.05 24.23 -0.36
CA ALA A 41 -14.04 24.23 0.74
C ALA A 41 -14.78 22.89 0.90
N SER A 42 -14.79 22.03 -0.12
CA SER A 42 -15.32 20.67 -0.08
C SER A 42 -14.24 19.59 0.08
N ALA A 43 -12.97 19.97 0.18
CA ALA A 43 -11.87 19.07 0.36
C ALA A 43 -11.86 18.52 1.79
N GLN A 44 -11.64 17.20 1.88
CA GLN A 44 -11.36 16.54 3.15
C GLN A 44 -9.84 16.44 3.33
N TRP A 45 -9.38 16.86 4.49
CA TRP A 45 -7.98 16.76 4.87
C TRP A 45 -7.84 15.70 5.96
N SER A 46 -6.80 14.89 5.84
CA SER A 46 -6.38 14.01 6.91
C SER A 46 -4.87 14.07 7.05
N ALA A 47 -4.37 13.75 8.23
CA ALA A 47 -2.95 13.66 8.49
C ALA A 47 -2.69 12.47 9.41
N SER A 48 -1.58 11.78 9.17
CA SER A 48 -1.09 10.73 10.05
C SER A 48 0.42 10.87 10.23
N SER A 49 0.91 10.38 11.36
CA SER A 49 2.34 10.32 11.62
C SER A 49 2.67 9.01 12.31
N ASN A 50 3.63 8.31 11.78
CA ASN A 50 4.15 7.08 12.35
C ASN A 50 5.64 7.23 12.61
N THR A 51 6.07 6.85 13.81
CA THR A 51 7.46 6.90 14.23
C THR A 51 7.92 5.49 14.58
N TRP A 52 9.06 5.10 14.06
CA TRP A 52 9.75 3.86 14.37
C TRP A 52 11.11 4.19 14.98
N ILE A 53 11.38 3.65 16.13
CA ILE A 53 12.67 3.81 16.82
C ILE A 53 13.25 2.42 16.94
N ASP A 54 14.35 2.18 16.23
CA ASP A 54 15.18 1.01 16.44
C ASP A 54 15.93 1.16 17.76
N ASN A 55 15.62 0.30 18.70
CA ASN A 55 16.21 0.26 20.02
C ASN A 55 17.09 -0.99 20.23
N THR A 56 17.43 -1.69 19.17
CA THR A 56 18.25 -2.90 19.18
C THR A 56 19.59 -2.64 19.88
N ASN A 57 20.21 -1.50 19.62
CA ASN A 57 21.37 -1.02 20.33
C ASN A 57 21.01 0.27 21.10
N SER A 58 20.97 0.21 22.43
CA SER A 58 20.62 1.36 23.26
C SER A 58 21.59 2.54 23.16
N ASP A 59 22.82 2.27 22.73
CA ASP A 59 23.88 3.28 22.60
C ASP A 59 23.88 3.94 21.20
N ASP A 60 23.26 3.31 20.21
CA ASP A 60 23.20 3.78 18.83
C ASP A 60 21.77 3.59 18.25
N ARG A 61 20.86 4.35 18.78
CA ARG A 61 19.46 4.31 18.33
C ARG A 61 19.29 4.97 16.98
N SER A 62 18.65 4.28 16.09
CA SER A 62 18.22 4.81 14.80
C SER A 62 16.69 4.85 14.69
N GLY A 63 16.17 5.38 13.62
CA GLY A 63 14.74 5.39 13.39
C GLY A 63 14.31 6.52 12.48
N PHE A 64 13.05 6.53 12.19
CA PHE A 64 12.45 7.56 11.35
C PHE A 64 11.01 7.88 11.77
N THR A 65 10.56 9.05 11.39
CA THR A 65 9.16 9.45 11.47
C THR A 65 8.66 9.73 10.05
N ARG A 66 7.58 9.09 9.66
CA ARG A 66 6.84 9.40 8.44
C ARG A 66 5.57 10.13 8.79
N SER A 67 5.39 11.33 8.24
CA SER A 67 4.13 12.06 8.32
C SER A 67 3.51 12.15 6.94
N THR A 68 2.26 11.72 6.83
CA THR A 68 1.48 11.74 5.60
C THR A 68 0.40 12.79 5.72
N VAL A 69 0.26 13.63 4.70
CA VAL A 69 -0.86 14.57 4.57
C VAL A 69 -1.63 14.21 3.31
N THR A 70 -2.93 14.04 3.46
CA THR A 70 -3.83 13.65 2.38
C THR A 70 -4.88 14.73 2.15
N LEU A 71 -5.17 14.97 0.87
CA LEU A 71 -6.22 15.85 0.40
C LEU A 71 -7.13 15.08 -0.55
N ASP A 72 -8.39 14.93 -0.17
CA ASP A 72 -9.44 14.35 -0.99
C ASP A 72 -10.42 15.42 -1.47
N MET A 73 -10.61 15.48 -2.76
CA MET A 73 -11.61 16.31 -3.43
C MET A 73 -12.43 15.40 -4.35
N SER A 74 -13.60 15.86 -4.79
CA SER A 74 -14.43 15.08 -5.70
C SER A 74 -13.63 14.58 -6.93
N GLY A 75 -13.27 13.28 -6.94
CA GLY A 75 -12.52 12.63 -8.01
C GLY A 75 -11.02 12.95 -8.06
N VAL A 76 -10.47 13.64 -7.07
CA VAL A 76 -9.02 13.95 -6.99
C VAL A 76 -8.50 13.52 -5.62
N HIS A 77 -7.42 12.78 -5.61
CA HIS A 77 -6.69 12.37 -4.42
C HIS A 77 -5.23 12.81 -4.53
N ILE A 78 -4.70 13.40 -3.48
CA ILE A 78 -3.27 13.76 -3.38
C ILE A 78 -2.81 13.46 -1.97
N SER A 79 -1.77 12.68 -1.83
CA SER A 79 -1.09 12.46 -0.55
C SER A 79 0.42 12.59 -0.70
N GLY A 80 1.02 13.18 0.32
CA GLY A 80 2.46 13.39 0.38
C GLY A 80 3.05 12.93 1.70
N ASP A 81 4.23 12.35 1.62
CA ASP A 81 4.99 11.89 2.76
C ASP A 81 6.15 12.84 3.06
N HIS A 82 6.37 13.09 4.33
CA HIS A 82 7.55 13.73 4.85
C HIS A 82 8.24 12.83 5.86
N TYR A 83 9.53 12.59 5.66
CA TYR A 83 10.35 11.71 6.49
C TYR A 83 11.38 12.51 7.27
N TRP A 84 11.53 12.17 8.55
CA TRP A 84 12.61 12.63 9.44
C TRP A 84 13.33 11.41 9.99
N ASN A 85 14.63 11.37 9.79
CA ASN A 85 15.47 10.35 10.36
C ASN A 85 16.11 10.85 11.65
N THR A 86 16.51 9.94 12.55
CA THR A 86 17.17 10.29 13.82
C THR A 86 18.53 10.95 13.62
N ASP A 87 19.19 10.75 12.47
CA ASP A 87 20.44 11.42 12.08
C ASP A 87 20.22 12.89 11.64
N GLY A 88 18.99 13.36 11.64
CA GLY A 88 18.60 14.71 11.22
C GLY A 88 18.40 14.87 9.72
N THR A 89 18.55 13.82 8.92
CA THR A 89 18.22 13.87 7.50
C THR A 89 16.72 13.88 7.30
N THR A 90 16.27 14.56 6.26
CA THR A 90 14.85 14.64 5.90
C THR A 90 14.68 14.38 4.42
N SER A 91 13.57 13.75 4.07
CA SER A 91 13.13 13.62 2.68
C SER A 91 11.63 13.84 2.58
N GLN A 92 11.16 14.16 1.39
CA GLN A 92 9.73 14.30 1.11
C GLN A 92 9.43 13.74 -0.27
N GLY A 93 8.25 13.21 -0.43
CA GLY A 93 7.81 12.63 -1.69
C GLY A 93 6.31 12.68 -1.86
N LEU A 94 5.89 12.61 -3.11
CA LEU A 94 4.51 12.38 -3.46
C LEU A 94 4.24 10.88 -3.29
N TYR A 95 3.33 10.54 -2.38
CA TYR A 95 2.92 9.16 -2.19
C TYR A 95 1.88 8.76 -3.24
N GLU A 96 0.73 9.41 -3.22
CA GLU A 96 -0.31 9.19 -4.22
C GLU A 96 -0.74 10.50 -4.86
N ALA A 97 -1.07 10.45 -6.13
CA ALA A 97 -1.69 11.56 -6.86
C ALA A 97 -2.46 11.03 -8.06
N TYR A 98 -3.76 10.96 -7.94
CA TYR A 98 -4.60 10.45 -9.00
C TYR A 98 -5.92 11.20 -9.14
N VAL A 99 -6.53 11.01 -10.29
CA VAL A 99 -7.91 11.43 -10.56
C VAL A 99 -8.75 10.21 -10.87
N SER A 100 -9.97 10.19 -10.35
CA SER A 100 -10.93 9.12 -10.57
C SER A 100 -12.24 9.68 -11.14
N SER A 101 -12.85 8.94 -12.04
CA SER A 101 -14.14 9.29 -12.62
C SER A 101 -14.97 8.06 -12.87
N ASP A 102 -16.26 8.17 -12.60
CA ASP A 102 -17.23 7.17 -13.03
C ASP A 102 -17.33 7.13 -14.57
N VAL A 103 -17.33 5.92 -15.11
CA VAL A 103 -17.49 5.66 -16.56
C VAL A 103 -18.89 5.17 -16.81
N MET A 104 -19.83 6.11 -16.91
CA MET A 104 -21.24 5.87 -17.28
C MET A 104 -21.96 4.81 -16.41
N GLY A 105 -21.59 4.69 -15.14
CA GLY A 105 -22.16 3.70 -14.21
C GLY A 105 -21.66 2.26 -14.42
N PHE A 106 -20.71 2.03 -15.32
CA PHE A 106 -20.13 0.71 -15.55
C PHE A 106 -18.96 0.42 -14.61
N GLY A 107 -18.24 1.45 -14.16
CA GLY A 107 -17.09 1.32 -13.29
C GLY A 107 -16.39 2.64 -13.09
N THR A 108 -15.23 2.60 -12.43
CA THR A 108 -14.40 3.76 -12.14
C THR A 108 -13.08 3.66 -12.87
N LEU A 109 -12.70 4.71 -13.56
CA LEU A 109 -11.38 4.88 -14.16
C LEU A 109 -10.55 5.79 -13.26
N THR A 110 -9.38 5.32 -12.85
CA THR A 110 -8.41 6.05 -12.04
C THR A 110 -7.10 6.22 -12.82
N LEU A 111 -6.56 7.42 -12.84
CA LEU A 111 -5.36 7.78 -13.60
C LEU A 111 -4.39 8.51 -12.67
N GLY A 112 -3.16 8.04 -12.60
CA GLY A 112 -2.08 8.68 -11.83
C GLY A 112 -1.30 7.70 -10.97
N ARG A 113 -0.68 8.25 -9.93
CA ARG A 113 0.09 7.48 -8.94
C ARG A 113 -0.83 6.92 -7.87
N GLN A 114 -0.83 5.60 -7.72
CA GLN A 114 -1.73 4.85 -6.86
C GLN A 114 -0.97 3.84 -6.02
N ASP A 115 -1.46 3.63 -4.81
CA ASP A 115 -1.12 2.46 -3.99
C ASP A 115 -2.07 1.32 -4.39
N LEU A 116 -1.53 0.32 -5.08
CA LEU A 116 -2.29 -0.85 -5.52
C LEU A 116 -1.95 -2.05 -4.66
N SER A 117 -2.99 -2.77 -4.22
CA SER A 117 -2.83 -4.05 -3.54
C SER A 117 -3.91 -5.00 -4.00
N PHE A 118 -3.53 -6.23 -4.34
CA PHE A 118 -4.45 -7.25 -4.86
C PHE A 118 -4.31 -8.57 -4.09
N GLY A 119 -5.45 -9.12 -3.66
CA GLY A 119 -5.51 -10.38 -2.93
C GLY A 119 -4.68 -10.37 -1.65
N SER A 120 -3.82 -11.36 -1.47
CA SER A 120 -2.86 -11.44 -0.37
C SER A 120 -1.70 -10.44 -0.46
N GLY A 121 -1.64 -9.65 -1.52
CA GLY A 121 -0.56 -8.69 -1.75
C GLY A 121 0.76 -9.32 -2.18
N VAL A 122 0.79 -10.59 -2.49
CA VAL A 122 2.03 -11.34 -2.77
C VAL A 122 2.82 -10.80 -3.96
N LEU A 123 2.15 -10.35 -5.02
CA LEU A 123 2.79 -9.75 -6.20
C LEU A 123 2.71 -8.22 -6.20
N VAL A 124 1.61 -7.66 -5.70
CA VAL A 124 1.37 -6.22 -5.67
C VAL A 124 0.79 -5.84 -4.33
N SER A 125 1.54 -5.09 -3.56
CA SER A 125 1.09 -4.48 -2.30
C SER A 125 1.85 -3.21 -2.00
N SER A 126 1.30 -2.38 -1.12
CA SER A 126 2.02 -1.28 -0.50
C SER A 126 2.86 -1.76 0.67
N SER A 127 4.00 -1.11 0.90
CA SER A 127 4.80 -1.32 2.10
C SER A 127 4.47 -0.24 3.13
N ASN A 128 3.55 -0.53 4.06
CA ASN A 128 3.12 0.45 5.06
C ASN A 128 4.03 0.54 6.29
N TRP A 129 4.84 -0.48 6.52
CA TRP A 129 5.77 -0.52 7.65
C TRP A 129 7.01 0.34 7.42
N GLY A 130 7.65 0.19 6.28
CA GLY A 130 8.92 0.83 5.98
C GLY A 130 8.87 2.34 5.81
N ALA A 131 10.04 2.94 5.68
CA ALA A 131 10.18 4.34 5.33
C ALA A 131 9.60 4.63 3.94
N ASN A 132 9.78 3.69 3.02
CA ASN A 132 9.32 3.82 1.65
C ASN A 132 8.07 2.96 1.44
N ARG A 133 7.00 3.61 0.99
CA ARG A 133 5.80 2.92 0.53
C ARG A 133 5.85 2.74 -0.98
N TYR A 134 5.33 1.62 -1.46
CA TYR A 134 5.31 1.34 -2.89
C TYR A 134 4.04 1.89 -3.52
N THR A 135 4.22 2.65 -4.59
CA THR A 135 3.15 3.15 -5.43
C THR A 135 3.51 2.93 -6.89
N THR A 136 2.52 2.85 -7.73
CA THR A 136 2.70 2.74 -9.17
C THR A 136 2.03 3.88 -9.91
N ASP A 137 2.68 4.40 -10.94
CA ASP A 137 2.08 5.34 -11.88
C ASP A 137 1.35 4.55 -12.97
N GLY A 138 0.10 4.88 -13.26
CA GLY A 138 -0.61 4.15 -14.29
C GLY A 138 -2.09 4.48 -14.37
N MET A 139 -2.82 3.48 -14.82
CA MET A 139 -4.25 3.54 -15.03
C MET A 139 -4.88 2.27 -14.42
N ASP A 140 -5.96 2.43 -13.65
CA ASP A 140 -6.82 1.35 -13.18
C ASP A 140 -8.25 1.59 -13.62
N PHE A 141 -8.87 0.58 -14.19
CA PHE A 141 -10.30 0.53 -14.38
C PHE A 141 -10.88 -0.55 -13.49
N SER A 142 -11.74 -0.14 -12.55
CA SER A 142 -12.41 -1.03 -11.60
C SER A 142 -13.91 -1.11 -11.89
N MET A 143 -14.45 -2.32 -11.84
CA MET A 143 -15.88 -2.56 -11.95
C MET A 143 -16.33 -3.70 -11.06
N SER A 144 -17.61 -3.69 -10.69
CA SER A 144 -18.24 -4.80 -9.96
C SER A 144 -19.40 -5.36 -10.77
N LEU A 145 -19.38 -6.67 -11.01
CA LEU A 145 -20.42 -7.37 -11.76
C LEU A 145 -20.88 -8.61 -10.99
N SER A 146 -22.11 -8.60 -10.52
CA SER A 146 -22.73 -9.75 -9.84
C SER A 146 -21.90 -10.30 -8.66
N GLY A 147 -21.26 -9.41 -7.89
CA GLY A 147 -20.42 -9.79 -6.74
C GLY A 147 -18.97 -10.15 -7.09
N ILE A 148 -18.59 -10.03 -8.36
CA ILE A 148 -17.20 -10.15 -8.80
C ILE A 148 -16.66 -8.73 -9.03
N ASN A 149 -15.56 -8.38 -8.39
CA ASN A 149 -14.80 -7.16 -8.62
C ASN A 149 -13.70 -7.45 -9.64
N ILE A 150 -13.59 -6.59 -10.63
CA ILE A 150 -12.59 -6.71 -11.70
C ILE A 150 -11.83 -5.40 -11.76
N ASN A 151 -10.50 -5.49 -11.70
CA ASN A 151 -9.58 -4.40 -11.95
C ASN A 151 -8.74 -4.74 -13.17
N ALA A 152 -8.52 -3.78 -14.05
CA ALA A 152 -7.63 -3.93 -15.18
C ALA A 152 -6.92 -2.62 -15.48
N GLY A 153 -5.62 -2.66 -15.73
CA GLY A 153 -4.87 -1.43 -15.90
C GLY A 153 -3.42 -1.62 -16.30
N THR A 154 -2.66 -0.55 -16.11
CA THR A 154 -1.23 -0.50 -16.38
C THR A 154 -0.46 -0.06 -15.14
N MET A 155 0.75 -0.56 -14.97
CA MET A 155 1.67 -0.21 -13.89
C MET A 155 3.01 0.28 -14.47
N GLY A 156 3.73 1.12 -13.69
CA GLY A 156 5.07 1.58 -14.05
C GLY A 156 5.09 2.80 -14.99
N GLY A 157 3.93 3.44 -15.21
CA GLY A 157 3.79 4.66 -16.01
C GLY A 157 3.02 4.44 -17.33
N ILE A 158 2.68 5.54 -18.00
CA ILE A 158 1.84 5.52 -19.22
C ILE A 158 2.57 4.88 -20.42
N ASN A 159 3.89 4.86 -20.39
CA ASN A 159 4.72 4.32 -21.47
C ASN A 159 5.31 2.95 -21.16
N THR A 160 4.81 2.27 -20.14
CA THR A 160 5.25 0.92 -19.80
C THR A 160 4.28 -0.10 -20.40
N ASP A 161 4.83 -1.22 -20.80
CA ASP A 161 4.04 -2.34 -21.33
C ASP A 161 3.62 -3.31 -20.21
N VAL A 162 3.65 -2.86 -18.94
CA VAL A 162 3.19 -3.66 -17.81
C VAL A 162 1.69 -3.50 -17.66
N ASN A 163 0.96 -4.54 -17.94
CA ASN A 163 -0.48 -4.59 -17.81
C ASN A 163 -0.88 -5.58 -16.73
N TYR A 164 -2.03 -5.37 -16.12
CA TYR A 164 -2.58 -6.33 -15.18
C TYR A 164 -4.09 -6.48 -15.33
N ILE A 165 -4.56 -7.61 -14.87
CA ILE A 165 -5.97 -7.89 -14.61
C ILE A 165 -6.08 -8.62 -13.29
N ASN A 166 -6.98 -8.15 -12.43
CA ASN A 166 -7.34 -8.79 -11.18
C ASN A 166 -8.84 -9.07 -11.15
N ALA A 167 -9.23 -10.23 -10.67
CA ALA A 167 -10.63 -10.57 -10.42
C ALA A 167 -10.77 -11.15 -9.04
N SER A 168 -11.69 -10.63 -8.23
CA SER A 168 -11.95 -11.09 -6.88
C SER A 168 -13.44 -11.17 -6.60
N GLY A 169 -13.81 -12.06 -5.67
CA GLY A 169 -15.20 -12.21 -5.26
C GLY A 169 -15.37 -13.27 -4.18
N GLU A 170 -16.58 -13.38 -3.68
CA GLU A 170 -16.94 -14.39 -2.70
C GLU A 170 -18.14 -15.19 -3.21
N PHE A 171 -18.05 -16.50 -3.10
CA PHE A 171 -19.12 -17.42 -3.46
C PHE A 171 -19.24 -18.54 -2.43
N ALA A 172 -20.39 -18.67 -1.80
CA ALA A 172 -20.71 -19.70 -0.81
C ALA A 172 -19.67 -19.79 0.35
N GLY A 173 -19.18 -18.64 0.82
CA GLY A 173 -18.18 -18.55 1.89
C GLY A 173 -16.74 -18.80 1.44
N VAL A 174 -16.53 -19.02 0.15
CA VAL A 174 -15.18 -19.09 -0.46
C VAL A 174 -14.84 -17.75 -1.08
N SER A 175 -13.82 -17.08 -0.59
CA SER A 175 -13.22 -15.93 -1.23
C SER A 175 -12.20 -16.37 -2.27
N ILE A 176 -12.19 -15.72 -3.41
CA ILE A 176 -11.28 -16.00 -4.52
C ILE A 176 -10.68 -14.68 -4.99
N ASN A 177 -9.38 -14.68 -5.23
CA ASN A 177 -8.70 -13.63 -5.96
C ASN A 177 -7.78 -14.24 -7.01
N ALA A 178 -7.71 -13.62 -8.18
CA ALA A 178 -6.82 -14.02 -9.26
C ALA A 178 -6.21 -12.77 -9.88
N LEU A 179 -4.90 -12.66 -9.85
CA LEU A 179 -4.12 -11.58 -10.44
C LEU A 179 -3.23 -12.12 -11.54
N MET A 180 -3.23 -11.47 -12.68
CA MET A 180 -2.28 -11.69 -13.77
C MET A 180 -1.59 -10.37 -14.10
N ILE A 181 -0.27 -10.42 -14.23
CA ILE A 181 0.56 -9.29 -14.64
C ILE A 181 1.31 -9.71 -15.91
N ASP A 182 1.22 -8.90 -16.95
CA ASP A 182 1.92 -9.10 -18.22
C ASP A 182 2.93 -7.96 -18.39
N ASN A 183 4.21 -8.29 -18.31
CA ASN A 183 5.33 -7.38 -18.53
C ASN A 183 6.12 -7.88 -19.76
N GLN A 184 5.56 -7.61 -20.95
CA GLN A 184 6.15 -7.99 -22.24
C GLN A 184 6.43 -9.50 -22.36
N ASP A 185 7.62 -9.92 -21.93
CA ASP A 185 8.10 -11.30 -22.05
C ASP A 185 7.86 -12.12 -20.77
N VAL A 186 7.40 -11.48 -19.69
CA VAL A 186 7.25 -12.09 -18.37
C VAL A 186 5.79 -12.01 -17.92
N LYS A 187 5.23 -13.14 -17.53
CA LYS A 187 3.87 -13.23 -17.01
C LYS A 187 3.88 -13.75 -15.59
N SER A 188 3.51 -12.90 -14.66
CA SER A 188 3.36 -13.27 -13.25
C SER A 188 1.90 -13.50 -12.91
N ASN A 189 1.64 -14.48 -12.06
CA ASN A 189 0.28 -14.82 -11.64
C ASN A 189 0.21 -15.04 -10.14
N ALA A 190 -0.91 -14.65 -9.52
CA ALA A 190 -1.22 -14.98 -8.14
C ALA A 190 -2.68 -15.40 -7.99
N TYR A 191 -2.91 -16.39 -7.17
CA TYR A 191 -4.22 -16.93 -6.84
C TYR A 191 -4.36 -17.07 -5.34
N ASP A 192 -5.42 -16.49 -4.79
CA ASP A 192 -5.75 -16.61 -3.38
C ASP A 192 -7.11 -17.29 -3.23
N LEU A 193 -7.20 -18.22 -2.31
CA LEU A 193 -8.42 -18.84 -1.88
C LEU A 193 -8.55 -18.69 -0.37
N GLY A 194 -9.69 -18.24 0.09
CA GLY A 194 -10.04 -18.17 1.50
C GLY A 194 -11.35 -18.89 1.75
N TYR A 195 -11.45 -19.58 2.88
CA TYR A 195 -12.70 -20.20 3.30
C TYR A 195 -12.93 -19.99 4.79
N SER A 196 -14.05 -19.34 5.12
CA SER A 196 -14.48 -19.11 6.49
C SER A 196 -15.60 -20.06 6.88
N MET A 197 -15.44 -20.73 8.00
CA MET A 197 -16.44 -21.63 8.58
C MET A 197 -16.64 -21.32 10.07
N MET A 198 -17.62 -21.97 10.70
CA MET A 198 -17.98 -21.78 12.11
C MET A 198 -18.30 -20.30 12.42
N ASN A 199 -19.07 -19.63 11.55
CA ASN A 199 -19.41 -18.20 11.61
C ASN A 199 -18.19 -17.25 11.58
N GLY A 200 -17.09 -17.67 10.95
CA GLY A 200 -15.86 -16.87 10.86
C GLY A 200 -14.80 -17.22 11.90
N ASP A 201 -15.10 -18.15 12.83
CA ASP A 201 -14.11 -18.53 13.83
C ASP A 201 -12.97 -19.37 13.25
N LEU A 202 -13.22 -20.15 12.21
CA LEU A 202 -12.18 -20.92 11.53
C LEU A 202 -11.99 -20.40 10.10
N ASN A 203 -10.79 -19.94 9.80
CA ASN A 203 -10.42 -19.43 8.49
C ASN A 203 -9.27 -20.25 7.91
N LEU A 204 -9.47 -20.69 6.68
CA LEU A 204 -8.46 -21.39 5.88
C LEU A 204 -8.04 -20.47 4.75
N SER A 205 -6.75 -20.45 4.43
CA SER A 205 -6.20 -19.70 3.30
C SER A 205 -5.25 -20.54 2.48
N TYR A 206 -5.24 -20.27 1.18
CA TYR A 206 -4.30 -20.83 0.24
C TYR A 206 -3.90 -19.74 -0.75
N THR A 207 -2.61 -19.55 -0.93
CA THR A 207 -2.06 -18.63 -1.93
C THR A 207 -1.04 -19.38 -2.78
N MET A 208 -1.10 -19.15 -4.07
CA MET A 208 -0.11 -19.61 -5.03
C MET A 208 0.30 -18.42 -5.89
N ALA A 209 1.59 -18.24 -6.13
CA ALA A 209 2.10 -17.20 -7.00
C ALA A 209 3.29 -17.72 -7.82
N ASP A 210 3.39 -17.19 -9.03
CA ASP A 210 4.46 -17.44 -10.00
C ASP A 210 4.98 -16.08 -10.46
N ASP A 211 6.28 -15.85 -10.35
CA ASP A 211 6.91 -14.59 -10.73
C ASP A 211 7.14 -14.47 -12.24
N GLY A 212 6.92 -15.56 -12.99
CA GLY A 212 7.12 -15.65 -14.43
C GLY A 212 8.57 -15.80 -14.85
N TYR A 213 9.51 -15.90 -13.92
CA TYR A 213 10.93 -16.11 -14.22
C TYR A 213 11.39 -17.53 -13.91
N ASP A 214 11.13 -18.03 -12.76
CA ASP A 214 11.46 -19.41 -12.34
C ASP A 214 11.19 -19.60 -10.83
N THR A 215 10.40 -18.74 -10.22
CA THR A 215 10.11 -18.86 -8.81
C THR A 215 8.61 -18.98 -8.58
N GLU A 216 8.24 -20.05 -7.93
CA GLU A 216 6.88 -20.30 -7.47
C GLU A 216 6.80 -20.20 -5.95
N MET A 217 5.70 -19.65 -5.46
CA MET A 217 5.37 -19.59 -4.04
C MET A 217 4.07 -20.30 -3.77
N THR A 218 4.04 -21.12 -2.74
CA THR A 218 2.82 -21.70 -2.19
C THR A 218 2.73 -21.35 -0.70
N ARG A 219 1.56 -20.89 -0.27
CA ARG A 219 1.26 -20.63 1.14
C ARG A 219 -0.07 -21.24 1.52
N MET A 220 -0.10 -21.95 2.63
CA MET A 220 -1.31 -22.50 3.24
C MET A 220 -1.42 -21.98 4.67
N GLY A 221 -2.61 -21.58 5.08
CA GLY A 221 -2.82 -21.02 6.40
C GLY A 221 -4.11 -21.46 7.04
N VAL A 222 -4.09 -21.49 8.36
CA VAL A 222 -5.26 -21.70 9.22
C VAL A 222 -5.23 -20.67 10.35
N ALA A 223 -6.37 -20.05 10.62
CA ALA A 223 -6.56 -19.22 11.80
C ALA A 223 -7.85 -19.63 12.51
N TYR A 224 -7.80 -19.68 13.82
CA TYR A 224 -8.93 -20.07 14.66
C TYR A 224 -9.12 -19.12 15.83
N ASN A 225 -10.31 -18.54 15.95
CA ASN A 225 -10.73 -17.73 17.09
C ASN A 225 -11.14 -18.65 18.22
N VAL A 226 -10.27 -18.83 19.19
CA VAL A 226 -10.52 -19.68 20.38
C VAL A 226 -11.58 -19.02 21.26
N PHE A 227 -11.48 -17.71 21.40
CA PHE A 227 -12.43 -16.83 22.07
C PHE A 227 -12.55 -15.53 21.24
N GLU A 228 -13.51 -14.68 21.60
CA GLU A 228 -13.75 -13.39 20.94
C GLU A 228 -12.47 -12.52 20.81
N ASN A 229 -11.57 -12.66 21.77
CA ASN A 229 -10.35 -11.84 21.88
C ASN A 229 -9.04 -12.66 21.76
N LEU A 230 -9.10 -13.95 21.51
CA LEU A 230 -7.93 -14.83 21.35
C LEU A 230 -8.03 -15.60 20.05
N SER A 231 -7.08 -15.41 19.18
CA SER A 231 -6.90 -16.21 17.98
C SER A 231 -5.57 -16.95 17.98
N VAL A 232 -5.54 -18.11 17.36
CA VAL A 232 -4.32 -18.84 17.03
C VAL A 232 -4.24 -19.01 15.52
N HIS A 233 -3.03 -19.00 14.99
CA HIS A 233 -2.82 -19.17 13.56
C HIS A 233 -1.60 -20.03 13.29
N GLY A 234 -1.61 -20.65 12.11
CA GLY A 234 -0.49 -21.37 11.57
C GLY A 234 -0.49 -21.25 10.05
N HIS A 235 0.68 -21.17 9.46
CA HIS A 235 0.83 -21.21 8.01
C HIS A 235 2.17 -21.84 7.62
N MET A 236 2.17 -22.41 6.45
CA MET A 236 3.34 -22.91 5.77
C MET A 236 3.53 -22.11 4.49
N THR A 237 4.74 -21.64 4.24
CA THR A 237 5.11 -20.94 3.01
C THR A 237 6.31 -21.65 2.41
N GLN A 238 6.29 -21.92 1.12
CA GLN A 238 7.35 -22.58 0.40
C GLN A 238 7.68 -21.81 -0.87
N TYR A 239 8.96 -21.65 -1.17
CA TYR A 239 9.45 -21.11 -2.41
C TYR A 239 10.22 -22.17 -3.18
N GLU A 240 9.80 -22.40 -4.42
CA GLU A 240 10.44 -23.33 -5.37
C GLU A 240 11.02 -22.55 -6.54
N GLY A 241 12.16 -22.98 -7.08
CA GLY A 241 12.80 -22.41 -8.25
C GLY A 241 14.32 -22.50 -8.19
N GLU A 242 14.96 -22.33 -9.34
CA GLU A 242 16.43 -22.40 -9.47
C GLU A 242 17.11 -21.04 -9.35
N SER A 243 16.33 -19.94 -9.46
CA SER A 243 16.89 -18.60 -9.45
C SER A 243 17.16 -18.12 -8.02
N ALA A 244 18.41 -17.76 -7.74
CA ALA A 244 18.77 -17.04 -6.52
C ALA A 244 18.42 -15.54 -6.58
N VAL A 245 17.70 -15.10 -7.60
CA VAL A 245 17.29 -13.71 -7.74
C VAL A 245 16.22 -13.43 -6.71
N GLY A 246 16.44 -12.39 -5.93
CA GLY A 246 15.58 -11.99 -4.82
C GLY A 246 14.11 -12.02 -5.22
N THR A 247 13.33 -12.58 -4.36
CA THR A 247 11.91 -12.84 -4.56
C THR A 247 11.19 -11.56 -4.91
N VAL A 248 10.45 -11.60 -5.99
CA VAL A 248 9.49 -10.55 -6.36
C VAL A 248 8.27 -10.59 -5.41
N PHE A 249 8.16 -11.65 -4.60
CA PHE A 249 7.03 -11.87 -3.74
C PHE A 249 7.08 -11.04 -2.45
N ASN A 250 6.02 -10.28 -2.20
CA ASN A 250 5.79 -9.58 -0.95
C ASN A 250 5.13 -10.50 0.10
N ALA A 251 5.53 -11.75 0.15
CA ALA A 251 5.04 -12.69 1.15
C ALA A 251 6.16 -13.04 2.11
N PRO A 252 6.38 -12.25 3.11
CA PRO A 252 7.33 -12.56 4.15
C PRO A 252 6.81 -13.67 5.05
N MET A 253 7.68 -14.19 5.85
CA MET A 253 7.41 -15.27 6.76
C MET A 253 6.31 -14.94 7.77
N SER A 254 6.17 -13.70 8.19
CA SER A 254 5.20 -13.29 9.19
C SER A 254 3.93 -12.70 8.59
N SER A 255 2.84 -12.80 9.32
CA SER A 255 1.58 -12.08 9.00
C SER A 255 1.71 -10.55 9.03
N MET A 256 2.87 -10.05 9.42
CA MET A 256 3.22 -8.64 9.56
C MET A 256 4.07 -8.11 8.43
N SER A 257 4.13 -8.82 7.45
CA SER A 257 4.97 -8.75 6.30
C SER A 257 4.83 -7.54 5.44
N GLU A 258 3.72 -6.93 5.50
CA GLU A 258 3.58 -5.66 4.83
C GLU A 258 4.52 -4.65 5.45
N GLY A 259 5.66 -4.49 4.85
CA GLY A 259 6.59 -3.47 5.21
C GLY A 259 7.87 -3.87 5.92
N LEU A 260 8.10 -5.13 6.11
CA LEU A 260 9.40 -5.62 6.57
C LEU A 260 10.43 -5.75 5.44
N SER A 261 10.11 -5.30 4.24
CA SER A 261 11.03 -5.24 3.10
C SER A 261 12.29 -4.40 3.35
N ASP A 262 12.39 -3.70 4.49
CA ASP A 262 13.58 -2.93 4.87
C ASP A 262 14.75 -3.81 5.37
N GLY A 263 14.68 -5.12 5.17
CA GLY A 263 15.83 -6.01 5.32
C GLY A 263 16.06 -6.55 6.72
N VAL A 264 15.14 -6.37 7.65
CA VAL A 264 15.27 -6.92 9.00
C VAL A 264 14.70 -8.33 9.11
N MET A 265 13.51 -8.57 8.53
CA MET A 265 12.98 -9.93 8.39
C MET A 265 13.25 -10.44 6.97
N PRO A 266 14.05 -11.45 6.81
CA PRO A 266 14.38 -11.97 5.48
C PRO A 266 13.15 -12.57 4.82
N HIS A 267 13.04 -12.38 3.51
CA HIS A 267 12.19 -13.21 2.69
C HIS A 267 12.82 -14.61 2.58
N LEU A 268 11.99 -15.61 2.34
CA LEU A 268 12.50 -16.91 1.98
C LEU A 268 13.30 -16.82 0.66
N ALA A 269 14.38 -17.55 0.58
CA ALA A 269 15.07 -17.79 -0.67
C ALA A 269 14.41 -18.95 -1.41
N ASN A 270 14.71 -19.07 -2.72
CA ASN A 270 14.31 -20.25 -3.48
C ASN A 270 14.85 -21.53 -2.85
N GLY A 271 14.03 -22.55 -2.79
CA GLY A 271 14.36 -23.81 -2.11
C GLY A 271 14.26 -23.75 -0.58
N GLN A 272 13.63 -22.71 -0.04
CA GLN A 272 13.32 -22.60 1.38
C GLN A 272 11.82 -22.70 1.66
N GLU A 273 11.51 -23.23 2.84
CA GLU A 273 10.17 -23.25 3.38
C GLU A 273 10.15 -22.67 4.81
N ALA A 274 9.01 -22.14 5.21
CA ALA A 274 8.79 -21.66 6.57
C ALA A 274 7.50 -22.24 7.13
N MET A 275 7.59 -22.86 8.30
CA MET A 275 6.44 -23.19 9.13
C MET A 275 6.30 -22.11 10.19
N SER A 276 5.14 -21.47 10.22
CA SER A 276 4.86 -20.37 11.15
C SER A 276 3.63 -20.70 11.98
N TYR A 277 3.68 -20.40 13.27
CA TYR A 277 2.55 -20.57 14.18
C TYR A 277 2.59 -19.51 15.27
N GLY A 278 1.42 -19.05 15.67
CA GLY A 278 1.34 -17.97 16.62
C GLY A 278 -0.03 -17.77 17.22
N LEU A 279 -0.10 -16.74 18.04
CA LEU A 279 -1.34 -16.31 18.65
C LEU A 279 -1.44 -14.79 18.66
N SER A 280 -2.68 -14.30 18.67
CA SER A 280 -2.99 -12.88 18.86
C SER A 280 -4.06 -12.75 19.94
N TYR A 281 -3.88 -11.79 20.83
CA TYR A 281 -4.77 -11.52 21.94
C TYR A 281 -5.10 -10.04 22.03
N ASP A 282 -6.40 -9.73 22.01
CA ASP A 282 -6.92 -8.36 22.06
C ASP A 282 -7.66 -8.15 23.38
N LEU A 283 -7.24 -7.14 24.13
CA LEU A 283 -7.83 -6.71 25.41
C LEU A 283 -8.49 -5.31 25.29
N GLY A 284 -8.94 -4.96 24.10
CA GLY A 284 -9.49 -3.65 23.80
C GLY A 284 -8.39 -2.64 23.48
N ASP A 285 -7.94 -1.89 24.49
CA ASP A 285 -6.86 -0.90 24.27
C ASP A 285 -5.47 -1.54 24.09
N ILE A 286 -5.32 -2.83 24.42
CA ILE A 286 -4.04 -3.55 24.32
C ILE A 286 -4.20 -4.71 23.34
N ALA A 287 -3.36 -4.74 22.29
CA ALA A 287 -3.24 -5.90 21.42
C ALA A 287 -1.83 -6.51 21.54
N PHE A 288 -1.80 -7.82 21.59
CA PHE A 288 -0.56 -8.61 21.69
C PHE A 288 -0.57 -9.66 20.58
N SER A 289 0.58 -9.86 19.95
CA SER A 289 0.80 -11.00 19.06
C SER A 289 2.18 -11.61 19.26
N TYR A 290 2.25 -12.93 19.05
CA TYR A 290 3.50 -13.68 19.07
C TYR A 290 3.46 -14.74 17.99
N THR A 291 4.49 -14.78 17.14
CA THR A 291 4.61 -15.78 16.08
C THR A 291 6.03 -16.35 16.10
N MET A 292 6.12 -17.65 15.96
CA MET A 292 7.37 -18.39 15.72
C MET A 292 7.41 -18.82 14.26
N HIS A 293 8.59 -18.74 13.65
CA HIS A 293 8.86 -19.20 12.30
C HIS A 293 10.05 -20.15 12.36
N ASN A 294 9.86 -21.33 11.83
CA ASN A 294 10.92 -22.28 11.58
C ASN A 294 11.18 -22.30 10.08
N VAL A 295 12.36 -21.90 9.67
CA VAL A 295 12.78 -21.84 8.26
C VAL A 295 13.78 -22.95 7.99
N SER A 296 13.49 -23.77 7.00
CA SER A 296 14.34 -24.85 6.55
C SER A 296 14.61 -24.80 5.05
N GLU A 297 15.67 -25.44 4.62
CA GLU A 297 15.89 -25.72 3.22
C GLU A 297 15.11 -26.97 2.80
N THR A 298 14.41 -26.90 1.66
CA THR A 298 13.58 -28.02 1.15
C THR A 298 14.41 -29.29 0.93
N ASP A 299 15.66 -29.15 0.50
CA ASP A 299 16.58 -30.25 0.20
C ASP A 299 17.85 -30.25 1.09
N GLY A 300 17.84 -29.54 2.22
CA GLY A 300 19.00 -29.36 3.11
C GLY A 300 18.71 -29.65 4.58
N ASP A 301 19.76 -29.59 5.38
CA ASP A 301 19.68 -29.79 6.84
C ASP A 301 19.73 -28.44 7.62
N ALA A 302 19.81 -27.30 6.91
CA ALA A 302 19.86 -25.98 7.55
C ALA A 302 18.48 -25.58 8.06
N GLU A 303 18.43 -25.19 9.32
CA GLU A 303 17.22 -24.77 10.01
C GLU A 303 17.51 -23.52 10.82
N VAL A 304 16.65 -22.50 10.75
CA VAL A 304 16.78 -21.26 11.51
C VAL A 304 15.44 -20.88 12.11
N ASP A 305 15.45 -20.57 13.39
CA ASP A 305 14.27 -20.10 14.12
C ASP A 305 14.23 -18.57 14.15
N TYR A 306 13.03 -18.03 13.87
CA TYR A 306 12.73 -16.63 14.03
C TYR A 306 11.53 -16.46 14.96
N THR A 307 11.53 -15.40 15.73
CA THR A 307 10.34 -15.04 16.53
C THR A 307 9.97 -13.59 16.30
N ASP A 308 8.67 -13.33 16.33
CA ASP A 308 8.08 -12.02 16.20
C ASP A 308 7.09 -11.79 17.34
N LEU A 309 7.34 -10.76 18.14
CA LEU A 309 6.48 -10.33 19.22
C LEU A 309 6.05 -8.89 18.98
N SER A 310 4.76 -8.63 19.07
CA SER A 310 4.19 -7.29 18.98
C SER A 310 3.28 -7.02 20.17
N LEU A 311 3.41 -5.84 20.73
CA LEU A 311 2.52 -5.29 21.73
C LEU A 311 2.13 -3.88 21.31
N SER A 312 0.84 -3.59 21.26
CA SER A 312 0.34 -2.24 21.00
C SER A 312 -0.62 -1.79 22.09
N TYR A 313 -0.61 -0.51 22.36
CA TYR A 313 -1.50 0.14 23.33
C TYR A 313 -2.13 1.38 22.70
N GLN A 314 -3.46 1.39 22.63
CA GLN A 314 -4.26 2.52 22.17
C GLN A 314 -4.40 3.53 23.31
N LEU A 315 -3.65 4.64 23.22
CA LEU A 315 -3.70 5.72 24.24
C LEU A 315 -5.01 6.51 24.18
N ASN A 316 -5.52 6.72 22.97
CA ASN A 316 -6.80 7.34 22.67
C ASN A 316 -7.14 7.05 21.19
N ASP A 317 -8.27 7.54 20.71
CA ASP A 317 -8.77 7.30 19.35
C ASP A 317 -7.75 7.64 18.24
N ASN A 318 -6.80 8.53 18.54
CA ASN A 318 -5.86 9.05 17.55
C ASN A 318 -4.40 8.69 17.83
N CYS A 319 -4.10 7.97 18.91
CA CYS A 319 -2.72 7.72 19.30
C CYS A 319 -2.50 6.29 19.79
N THR A 320 -1.52 5.61 19.17
CA THR A 320 -1.12 4.24 19.51
C THR A 320 0.37 4.21 19.82
N LEU A 321 0.73 3.49 20.88
CA LEU A 321 2.11 3.10 21.19
C LEU A 321 2.30 1.63 20.87
N GLY A 322 3.45 1.27 20.32
CA GLY A 322 3.80 -0.12 20.04
C GLY A 322 5.21 -0.46 20.49
N TYR A 323 5.39 -1.72 20.78
CA TYR A 323 6.67 -2.37 20.98
C TYR A 323 6.72 -3.60 20.11
N ARG A 324 7.85 -3.82 19.44
CA ARG A 324 8.11 -4.97 18.61
C ARG A 324 9.46 -5.56 18.92
N SER A 325 9.54 -6.87 18.94
CA SER A 325 10.79 -7.58 19.07
C SER A 325 10.84 -8.72 18.07
N TRP A 326 11.88 -8.73 17.27
CA TRP A 326 12.22 -9.85 16.40
C TRP A 326 13.48 -10.49 16.91
N LYS A 327 13.48 -11.81 17.02
CA LYS A 327 14.67 -12.57 17.25
C LYS A 327 14.96 -13.38 16.00
N ILE A 328 16.13 -13.17 15.42
CA ILE A 328 16.61 -13.85 14.23
C ILE A 328 17.90 -14.55 14.65
N ASP A 329 17.85 -15.89 14.74
CA ASP A 329 18.93 -16.67 15.31
C ASP A 329 19.29 -16.15 16.71
N ASP A 330 20.53 -15.76 16.94
CA ASP A 330 21.00 -15.22 18.22
C ASP A 330 20.89 -13.68 18.35
N THR A 331 20.32 -13.00 17.34
CA THR A 331 20.22 -11.54 17.31
C THR A 331 18.82 -11.07 17.63
N ASP A 332 18.69 -10.21 18.65
CA ASP A 332 17.43 -9.57 19.02
C ASP A 332 17.36 -8.16 18.41
N TYR A 333 16.27 -7.90 17.71
CA TYR A 333 15.92 -6.57 17.17
C TYR A 333 14.70 -6.04 17.90
N THR A 334 14.75 -4.81 18.36
CA THR A 334 13.65 -4.20 19.12
C THR A 334 13.27 -2.84 18.54
N PHE A 335 11.96 -2.59 18.44
CA PHE A 335 11.42 -1.36 17.90
C PHE A 335 10.35 -0.79 18.81
N ILE A 336 10.34 0.52 18.93
CA ILE A 336 9.27 1.28 19.57
C ILE A 336 8.55 2.03 18.45
N THR A 337 7.23 1.92 18.42
CA THR A 337 6.40 2.61 17.42
C THR A 337 5.44 3.57 18.07
N VAL A 338 5.22 4.71 17.43
CA VAL A 338 4.20 5.68 17.82
C VAL A 338 3.40 6.05 16.58
N GLY A 339 2.11 5.80 16.62
CA GLY A 339 1.17 6.16 15.57
C GLY A 339 0.26 7.30 16.02
N ILE A 340 0.07 8.32 15.18
CA ILE A 340 -0.87 9.43 15.41
C ILE A 340 -1.67 9.63 14.12
N GLY A 341 -3.01 9.72 14.24
CA GLY A 341 -3.93 10.02 13.15
C GLY A 341 -4.86 11.18 13.51
N LEU A 342 -5.19 12.05 12.55
CA LEU A 342 -6.07 13.22 12.71
C LEU A 342 -7.15 13.21 11.63
#